data_92942cb0cca5749f5a86b77bc5b2d0d4
#
_entry.id   92942cb0cca5749f5a86b77bc5b2d0d4
#
_cell.length_a   1.000
_cell.length_b   1.000
_cell.length_c   1.000
_cell.angle_alpha   90.00
_cell.angle_beta   90.00
_cell.angle_gamma   90.00
#
_symmetry.space_group_name_H-M   'P 1'
#
loop_
_entity.id
_entity.type
_entity.pdbx_description
1 polymer ?
#
loop_
_entity_poly.entity_id
_entity_poly.type
_entity_poly.pdbx_seq_one_letter_code
_entity_poly.pdbx_strand_id
1 'polypeptide(L)'
;MKAVDLHTHSTKSDGSMTPTELVNYAVEKGLAAIALSDHDTTDGIDEALAAAKGKDIEVIPAIEFSTEYDGRDIHIVGLYIDYHSQEFEKYLQDFRDARILRNQKMCKKLAEHGVDITYDELHAHYA
;
A
#
# COMPACT_ATOMS: atom_id res chain seq x y z
N MET A 1 -15.20 -13.57 -20.74
CA MET A 1 -14.12 -12.57 -20.57
C MET A 1 -13.72 -12.61 -19.09
N LYS A 2 -12.43 -12.81 -18.79
CA LYS A 2 -11.95 -12.77 -17.40
C LYS A 2 -11.71 -11.31 -17.01
N ALA A 3 -12.17 -10.91 -15.82
CA ALA A 3 -11.94 -9.58 -15.26
C ALA A 3 -10.55 -9.50 -14.61
N VAL A 4 -10.03 -8.28 -14.51
CA VAL A 4 -8.81 -7.95 -13.75
C VAL A 4 -9.11 -6.80 -12.81
N ASP A 5 -8.39 -6.72 -11.67
CA ASP A 5 -8.43 -5.59 -10.76
C ASP A 5 -7.01 -5.01 -10.63
N LEU A 6 -6.80 -3.81 -11.14
CA LEU A 6 -5.48 -3.17 -11.21
C LEU A 6 -5.21 -2.19 -10.07
N HIS A 7 -6.03 -2.19 -9.02
CA HIS A 7 -5.90 -1.28 -7.89
C HIS A 7 -6.43 -1.95 -6.61
N THR A 8 -5.58 -2.67 -5.92
CA THR A 8 -5.93 -3.36 -4.67
C THR A 8 -4.94 -3.07 -3.56
N HIS A 9 -5.41 -3.11 -2.32
CA HIS A 9 -4.62 -2.87 -1.12
C HIS A 9 -4.69 -4.03 -0.15
N SER A 10 -3.59 -4.25 0.57
CA SER A 10 -3.50 -5.25 1.63
C SER A 10 -3.31 -4.60 3.00
N THR A 11 -3.19 -5.44 4.04
CA THR A 11 -2.83 -5.00 5.39
C THR A 11 -1.42 -4.39 5.49
N LYS A 12 -0.64 -4.37 4.40
CA LYS A 12 0.64 -3.66 4.36
C LYS A 12 0.47 -2.15 4.21
N SER A 13 -0.74 -1.69 3.83
CA SER A 13 -1.15 -0.28 3.90
C SER A 13 -2.49 -0.14 4.61
N ASP A 14 -3.58 0.03 3.90
CA ASP A 14 -4.90 0.32 4.46
C ASP A 14 -5.98 -0.70 4.07
N GLY A 15 -5.60 -1.82 3.46
CA GLY A 15 -6.49 -2.94 3.21
C GLY A 15 -6.77 -3.77 4.47
N SER A 16 -7.80 -4.59 4.41
CA SER A 16 -8.24 -5.46 5.53
C SER A 16 -7.80 -6.92 5.39
N MET A 17 -7.27 -7.31 4.23
CA MET A 17 -6.79 -8.67 3.94
C MET A 17 -5.26 -8.68 3.86
N THR A 18 -4.64 -9.73 4.38
CA THR A 18 -3.21 -9.97 4.09
C THR A 18 -2.99 -10.15 2.59
N PRO A 19 -1.77 -9.96 2.07
CA PRO A 19 -1.49 -10.21 0.65
C PRO A 19 -1.92 -11.62 0.21
N THR A 20 -1.70 -12.63 1.06
CA THR A 20 -2.12 -14.01 0.79
C THR A 20 -3.64 -14.16 0.71
N GLU A 21 -4.38 -13.59 1.67
CA GLU A 21 -5.85 -13.62 1.69
C GLU A 21 -6.44 -12.91 0.48
N LEU A 22 -5.86 -11.75 0.11
CA LEU A 22 -6.29 -10.97 -1.04
C LEU A 22 -6.15 -11.76 -2.35
N VAL A 23 -5.02 -12.44 -2.57
CA VAL A 23 -4.80 -13.30 -3.74
C VAL A 23 -5.81 -14.45 -3.76
N ASN A 24 -6.03 -15.12 -2.63
CA ASN A 24 -6.98 -16.22 -2.54
C ASN A 24 -8.41 -15.75 -2.84
N TYR A 25 -8.79 -14.59 -2.32
CA TYR A 25 -10.11 -13.99 -2.59
C TYR A 25 -10.27 -13.62 -4.08
N ALA A 26 -9.24 -13.07 -4.72
CA ALA A 26 -9.26 -12.78 -6.14
C ALA A 26 -9.42 -14.05 -7.00
N VAL A 27 -8.77 -15.14 -6.63
CA VAL A 27 -8.95 -16.47 -7.26
C VAL A 27 -10.39 -16.96 -7.09
N GLU A 28 -10.95 -16.87 -5.89
CA GLU A 28 -12.35 -17.23 -5.62
C GLU A 28 -13.33 -16.42 -6.47
N LYS A 29 -13.05 -15.12 -6.68
CA LYS A 29 -13.86 -14.24 -7.53
C LYS A 29 -13.63 -14.45 -9.03
N GLY A 30 -12.71 -15.32 -9.42
CA GLY A 30 -12.44 -15.64 -10.82
C GLY A 30 -11.70 -14.54 -11.59
N LEU A 31 -10.95 -13.69 -10.88
CA LEU A 31 -10.10 -12.68 -11.52
C LEU A 31 -8.92 -13.33 -12.23
N ALA A 32 -8.56 -12.80 -13.41
CA ALA A 32 -7.38 -13.25 -14.15
C ALA A 32 -6.09 -12.61 -13.64
N ALA A 33 -6.18 -11.40 -13.10
CA ALA A 33 -5.05 -10.68 -12.51
C ALA A 33 -5.51 -9.70 -11.44
N ILE A 34 -4.61 -9.42 -10.49
CA ILE A 34 -4.70 -8.29 -9.57
C ILE A 34 -3.39 -7.53 -9.54
N ALA A 35 -3.44 -6.21 -9.36
CA ALA A 35 -2.28 -5.43 -8.99
C ALA A 35 -2.31 -5.12 -7.49
N LEU A 36 -1.29 -5.55 -6.75
CA LEU A 36 -1.11 -5.15 -5.35
C LEU A 36 -0.41 -3.79 -5.32
N SER A 37 -1.17 -2.75 -5.03
CA SER A 37 -0.75 -1.35 -5.09
C SER A 37 -0.85 -0.65 -3.73
N ASP A 38 -0.25 -1.24 -2.71
CA ASP A 38 -0.23 -0.68 -1.37
C ASP A 38 0.36 0.74 -1.34
N HIS A 39 -0.13 1.60 -0.44
CA HIS A 39 0.33 2.98 -0.31
C HIS A 39 1.78 3.05 0.15
N ASP A 40 2.64 3.61 -0.69
CA ASP A 40 4.05 3.96 -0.40
C ASP A 40 4.90 2.77 0.11
N THR A 41 4.48 1.54 -0.14
CA THR A 41 5.19 0.32 0.26
C THR A 41 5.10 -0.80 -0.77
N THR A 42 6.12 -1.64 -0.83
CA THR A 42 6.18 -2.85 -1.65
C THR A 42 6.28 -4.12 -0.82
N ASP A 43 6.15 -4.02 0.50
CA ASP A 43 6.43 -5.10 1.46
C ASP A 43 5.49 -6.31 1.32
N GLY A 44 4.33 -6.15 0.67
CA GLY A 44 3.37 -7.22 0.42
C GLY A 44 3.58 -7.98 -0.89
N ILE A 45 4.42 -7.47 -1.80
CA ILE A 45 4.49 -8.00 -3.18
C ILE A 45 5.04 -9.43 -3.20
N ASP A 46 6.13 -9.72 -2.51
CA ASP A 46 6.72 -11.07 -2.48
C ASP A 46 5.76 -12.10 -1.88
N GLU A 47 5.03 -11.75 -0.84
CA GLU A 47 3.99 -12.59 -0.23
C GLU A 47 2.86 -12.87 -1.23
N ALA A 48 2.37 -11.85 -1.93
CA ALA A 48 1.31 -11.98 -2.92
C ALA A 48 1.75 -12.85 -4.12
N LEU A 49 2.96 -12.65 -4.62
CA LEU A 49 3.55 -13.46 -5.69
C LEU A 49 3.69 -14.93 -5.27
N ALA A 50 4.14 -15.18 -4.04
CA ALA A 50 4.23 -16.53 -3.50
C ALA A 50 2.85 -17.20 -3.38
N ALA A 51 1.84 -16.46 -2.92
CA ALA A 51 0.47 -16.93 -2.80
C ALA A 51 -0.17 -17.28 -4.16
N ALA A 52 0.25 -16.63 -5.24
CA ALA A 52 -0.26 -16.89 -6.59
C ALA A 52 0.36 -18.13 -7.27
N LYS A 53 1.47 -18.66 -6.74
CA LYS A 53 2.14 -19.82 -7.34
C LYS A 53 1.19 -21.02 -7.45
N GLY A 54 1.10 -21.58 -8.66
CA GLY A 54 0.25 -22.74 -8.94
C GLY A 54 -1.25 -22.43 -9.06
N LYS A 55 -1.63 -21.15 -9.04
CA LYS A 55 -3.02 -20.68 -9.22
C LYS A 55 -3.19 -19.99 -10.57
N ASP A 56 -4.42 -19.99 -11.09
CA ASP A 56 -4.77 -19.32 -12.37
C ASP A 56 -5.05 -17.83 -12.14
N ILE A 57 -4.04 -17.11 -11.68
CA ILE A 57 -4.08 -15.67 -11.47
C ILE A 57 -2.68 -15.06 -11.66
N GLU A 58 -2.61 -13.89 -12.28
CA GLU A 58 -1.42 -13.06 -12.32
C GLU A 58 -1.46 -12.04 -11.17
N VAL A 59 -0.36 -11.91 -10.43
CA VAL A 59 -0.14 -10.80 -9.49
C VAL A 59 0.84 -9.82 -10.12
N ILE A 60 0.38 -8.57 -10.29
CA ILE A 60 1.15 -7.49 -10.87
C ILE A 60 1.80 -6.70 -9.74
N PRO A 61 3.15 -6.63 -9.67
CA PRO A 61 3.85 -5.76 -8.75
C PRO A 61 3.48 -4.29 -9.01
N ALA A 62 2.93 -3.63 -8.01
CA ALA A 62 2.43 -2.26 -8.14
C ALA A 62 2.66 -1.46 -6.87
N ILE A 63 2.38 -0.18 -6.92
CA ILE A 63 2.40 0.74 -5.79
C ILE A 63 1.44 1.89 -6.04
N GLU A 64 0.84 2.44 -5.00
CA GLU A 64 0.14 3.71 -5.05
C GLU A 64 0.94 4.78 -4.29
N PHE A 65 1.50 5.73 -5.04
CA PHE A 65 2.20 6.87 -4.45
C PHE A 65 1.22 7.91 -3.94
N SER A 66 1.39 8.29 -2.66
CA SER A 66 0.68 9.42 -2.05
C SER A 66 1.46 10.69 -2.35
N THR A 67 1.04 11.42 -3.36
CA THR A 67 1.68 12.67 -3.80
C THR A 67 0.77 13.87 -3.59
N GLU A 68 1.35 15.07 -3.64
CA GLU A 68 0.63 16.33 -3.58
C GLU A 68 1.03 17.23 -4.76
N TYR A 69 0.07 17.85 -5.39
CA TYR A 69 0.30 18.86 -6.41
C TYR A 69 -0.67 20.03 -6.21
N ASP A 70 -0.12 21.23 -6.13
CA ASP A 70 -0.88 22.49 -5.94
C ASP A 70 -1.86 22.42 -4.75
N GLY A 71 -1.39 21.88 -3.59
CA GLY A 71 -2.17 21.75 -2.36
C GLY A 71 -3.29 20.72 -2.41
N ARG A 72 -3.29 19.83 -3.41
CA ARG A 72 -4.26 18.73 -3.57
C ARG A 72 -3.54 17.39 -3.51
N ASP A 73 -4.11 16.48 -2.75
CA ASP A 73 -3.66 15.10 -2.75
C ASP A 73 -3.92 14.45 -4.12
N ILE A 74 -2.87 13.88 -4.71
CA ILE A 74 -2.93 13.14 -5.97
C ILE A 74 -2.28 11.80 -5.74
N HIS A 75 -3.03 10.72 -5.97
CA HIS A 75 -2.48 9.38 -5.90
C HIS A 75 -2.13 8.88 -7.30
N ILE A 76 -0.95 8.29 -7.44
CA ILE A 76 -0.45 7.76 -8.71
C ILE A 76 -0.17 6.27 -8.55
N VAL A 77 -0.87 5.46 -9.33
CA VAL A 77 -0.64 4.00 -9.35
C VAL A 77 0.41 3.67 -10.40
N GLY A 78 1.51 3.06 -9.96
CA GLY A 78 2.53 2.46 -10.81
C GLY A 78 2.31 0.96 -10.93
N LEU A 79 2.27 0.44 -12.15
CA LEU A 79 2.11 -0.99 -12.45
C LEU A 79 3.42 -1.55 -13.01
N TYR A 80 3.68 -2.85 -12.78
CA TYR A 80 4.90 -3.55 -13.23
C TYR A 80 6.19 -2.85 -12.79
N ILE A 81 6.21 -2.39 -11.54
CA ILE A 81 7.38 -1.70 -10.97
C ILE A 81 8.55 -2.66 -10.74
N ASP A 82 9.77 -2.16 -10.90
CA ASP A 82 10.99 -2.85 -10.46
C ASP A 82 11.25 -2.59 -8.97
N TYR A 83 10.51 -3.30 -8.12
CA TYR A 83 10.54 -3.12 -6.66
C TYR A 83 11.80 -3.71 -5.99
N HIS A 84 12.67 -4.39 -6.73
CA HIS A 84 13.99 -4.83 -6.27
C HIS A 84 15.09 -3.80 -6.55
N SER A 85 14.80 -2.72 -7.28
CA SER A 85 15.76 -1.65 -7.56
C SER A 85 16.13 -0.89 -6.29
N GLN A 86 17.43 -0.80 -6.01
CA GLN A 86 17.94 -0.01 -4.87
C GLN A 86 17.62 1.49 -5.00
N GLU A 87 17.61 2.00 -6.21
CA GLU A 87 17.23 3.39 -6.49
C GLU A 87 15.75 3.62 -6.16
N PHE A 88 14.88 2.68 -6.54
CA PHE A 88 13.45 2.73 -6.21
C PHE A 88 13.22 2.68 -4.70
N GLU A 89 13.90 1.79 -3.97
CA GLU A 89 13.78 1.69 -2.51
C GLU A 89 14.22 2.98 -1.80
N LYS A 90 15.25 3.65 -2.32
CA LYS A 90 15.68 4.95 -1.79
C LYS A 90 14.59 6.02 -1.92
N TYR A 91 13.93 6.10 -3.08
CA TYR A 91 12.79 7.01 -3.26
C TYR A 91 11.62 6.65 -2.35
N LEU A 92 11.32 5.36 -2.17
CA LEU A 92 10.27 4.92 -1.24
C LEU A 92 10.54 5.34 0.20
N GLN A 93 11.80 5.32 0.64
CA GLN A 93 12.14 5.75 1.98
C GLN A 93 11.79 7.22 2.20
N ASP A 94 12.04 8.09 1.22
CA ASP A 94 11.66 9.50 1.29
C ASP A 94 10.13 9.68 1.45
N PHE A 95 9.32 8.88 0.76
CA PHE A 95 7.86 8.88 0.92
C PHE A 95 7.43 8.41 2.31
N ARG A 96 8.04 7.36 2.84
CA ARG A 96 7.75 6.84 4.19
C ARG A 96 8.07 7.89 5.25
N ASP A 97 9.23 8.54 5.15
CA ASP A 97 9.67 9.58 6.08
C ASP A 97 8.74 10.80 6.03
N ALA A 98 8.30 11.21 4.84
CA ALA A 98 7.33 12.28 4.67
C ALA A 98 5.97 11.93 5.32
N ARG A 99 5.52 10.68 5.19
CA ARG A 99 4.28 10.19 5.80
C ARG A 99 4.37 10.18 7.33
N ILE A 100 5.48 9.73 7.90
CA ILE A 100 5.73 9.75 9.35
C ILE A 100 5.66 11.20 9.86
N LEU A 101 6.37 12.11 9.21
CA LEU A 101 6.37 13.52 9.58
C LEU A 101 4.97 14.15 9.49
N ARG A 102 4.19 13.82 8.46
CA ARG A 102 2.80 14.27 8.32
C ARG A 102 1.94 13.78 9.48
N ASN A 103 2.05 12.51 9.84
CA ASN A 103 1.27 11.91 10.91
C ASN A 103 1.63 12.51 12.28
N GLN A 104 2.91 12.77 12.54
CA GLN A 104 3.37 13.47 13.74
C GLN A 104 2.78 14.89 13.84
N LYS A 105 2.79 15.64 12.73
CA LYS A 105 2.18 16.97 12.67
C LYS A 105 0.66 16.92 12.89
N MET A 106 0.00 15.90 12.36
CA MET A 106 -1.44 15.69 12.56
C MET A 106 -1.77 15.42 14.01
N CYS A 107 -1.04 14.52 14.70
CA CYS A 107 -1.23 14.25 16.13
C CYS A 107 -1.05 15.52 16.96
N LYS A 108 -0.03 16.33 16.65
CA LYS A 108 0.19 17.62 17.32
C LYS A 108 -1.00 18.58 17.12
N LYS A 109 -1.51 18.68 15.89
CA LYS A 109 -2.66 19.53 15.59
C LYS A 109 -3.94 19.04 16.29
N LEU A 110 -4.15 17.72 16.37
CA LEU A 110 -5.27 17.14 17.12
C LEU A 110 -5.20 17.46 18.60
N ALA A 111 -4.01 17.39 19.22
CA ALA A 111 -3.81 17.77 20.62
C ALA A 111 -4.17 19.24 20.87
N GLU A 112 -3.84 20.16 19.95
CA GLU A 112 -4.24 21.57 20.01
C GLU A 112 -5.76 21.77 20.01
N HIS A 113 -6.52 20.79 19.49
CA HIS A 113 -8.00 20.79 19.44
C HIS A 113 -8.64 19.87 20.51
N GLY A 114 -7.88 19.44 21.51
CA GLY A 114 -8.38 18.66 22.64
C GLY A 114 -8.46 17.15 22.39
N VAL A 115 -7.89 16.64 21.30
CA VAL A 115 -7.75 15.20 21.02
C VAL A 115 -6.33 14.80 21.35
N ASP A 116 -6.13 14.20 22.52
CA ASP A 116 -4.80 13.79 23.01
C ASP A 116 -4.47 12.38 22.50
N ILE A 117 -3.79 12.33 21.37
CA ILE A 117 -3.26 11.10 20.76
C ILE A 117 -1.81 11.35 20.31
N THR A 118 -0.91 10.51 20.79
CA THR A 118 0.50 10.55 20.36
C THR A 118 0.72 9.75 19.08
N TYR A 119 1.81 10.05 18.37
CA TYR A 119 2.20 9.26 17.20
C TYR A 119 2.52 7.81 17.58
N ASP A 120 3.15 7.57 18.74
CA ASP A 120 3.49 6.22 19.20
C ASP A 120 2.24 5.39 19.49
N GLU A 121 1.21 5.98 20.11
CA GLU A 121 -0.08 5.32 20.33
C GLU A 121 -0.78 5.02 19.00
N LEU A 122 -0.79 5.98 18.07
CA LEU A 122 -1.35 5.79 16.74
C LEU A 122 -0.64 4.64 16.01
N HIS A 123 0.68 4.61 16.03
CA HIS A 123 1.48 3.59 15.39
C HIS A 123 1.28 2.20 16.03
N ALA A 124 1.21 2.13 17.35
CA ALA A 124 1.01 0.87 18.06
C ALA A 124 -0.35 0.19 17.79
N HIS A 125 -1.39 0.98 17.51
CA HIS A 125 -2.75 0.48 17.35
C HIS A 125 -3.23 0.36 15.90
N TYR A 126 -2.60 1.09 14.95
CA TYR A 126 -3.10 1.25 13.58
C TYR A 126 -2.02 1.13 12.51
N ALA A 127 -0.83 0.67 12.84
CA ALA A 127 0.25 0.41 11.88
C ALA A 127 0.33 -1.05 11.46
#